data_c0ad3de2f2b3132ac5ddc7f53b0c93af
#
_entry.id   c0ad3de2f2b3132ac5ddc7f53b0c93af
#
_cell.length_a   1.000
_cell.length_b   1.000
_cell.length_c   1.000
_cell.angle_alpha   90.00
_cell.angle_beta   90.00
_cell.angle_gamma   90.00
#
_symmetry.space_group_name_H-M   'P 1'
#
loop_
_entity.id
_entity.type
_entity.pdbx_description
1 polymer ?
#
loop_
_entity_poly.entity_id
_entity_poly.type
_entity_poly.pdbx_seq_one_letter_code
_entity_poly.pdbx_strand_id
1 'polypeptide(L)'
;MKILVICQYYYPEPFRIHEITQELVRRDYRVTVLTTYPNYPEGKIYDGYVNKETKREVINGVDVIRISSRPRKTGSINLGLSFIDFYIKASRFIKRFEEEFDVVYSYQLSPVIQIIPAYKYAKKHNVPLYVYCLDIWPESILDVFPSDKSLFYKLVKKWSVSIYKKANLIGVTSQSFIDYFRDDLGIKDITVHYQMM
;
A
#
# COMPACT_ATOMS: atom_id res chain seq x y z
N MET A 1 -17.47 -9.58 -8.28
CA MET A 1 -16.41 -9.68 -7.28
C MET A 1 -16.24 -8.34 -6.59
N LYS A 2 -16.06 -8.35 -5.26
CA LYS A 2 -15.79 -7.15 -4.44
C LYS A 2 -14.31 -7.08 -4.10
N ILE A 3 -13.70 -5.92 -4.33
CA ILE A 3 -12.25 -5.70 -4.14
C ILE A 3 -12.04 -4.60 -3.11
N LEU A 4 -11.28 -4.90 -2.05
CA LEU A 4 -10.79 -3.88 -1.12
C LEU A 4 -9.39 -3.46 -1.52
N VAL A 5 -9.22 -2.21 -1.91
CA VAL A 5 -7.91 -1.60 -2.20
C VAL A 5 -7.43 -0.84 -0.98
N ILE A 6 -6.20 -1.07 -0.54
CA ILE A 6 -5.57 -0.32 0.55
C ILE A 6 -4.32 0.37 0.03
N CYS A 7 -4.32 1.69 0.11
CA CYS A 7 -3.21 2.56 -0.31
C CYS A 7 -3.15 3.81 0.55
N GLN A 8 -1.96 4.37 0.74
CA GLN A 8 -1.81 5.62 1.50
C GLN A 8 -2.31 6.83 0.72
N TYR A 9 -2.05 6.87 -0.59
CA TYR A 9 -2.38 7.99 -1.47
C TYR A 9 -3.39 7.54 -2.52
N TYR A 10 -4.37 8.40 -2.80
CA TYR A 10 -5.41 8.17 -3.80
C TYR A 10 -5.88 9.51 -4.40
N TYR A 11 -6.72 9.44 -5.43
CA TYR A 11 -7.28 10.64 -6.06
C TYR A 11 -7.72 11.72 -5.05
N PRO A 12 -7.43 12.99 -5.29
CA PRO A 12 -6.90 13.60 -6.52
C PRO A 12 -5.35 13.64 -6.63
N GLU A 13 -4.64 12.92 -5.79
CA GLU A 13 -3.19 12.81 -5.87
C GLU A 13 -2.76 12.02 -7.12
N PRO A 14 -1.61 12.35 -7.78
CA PRO A 14 -1.23 11.82 -9.11
C PRO A 14 -0.66 10.40 -9.04
N PHE A 15 -1.42 9.46 -8.51
CA PHE A 15 -1.04 8.04 -8.45
C PHE A 15 -1.94 7.18 -9.34
N ARG A 16 -1.34 6.28 -10.10
CA ARG A 16 -2.04 5.41 -11.06
C ARG A 16 -3.07 4.45 -10.46
N ILE A 17 -3.07 4.27 -9.15
CA ILE A 17 -4.09 3.45 -8.48
C ILE A 17 -5.51 3.95 -8.78
N HIS A 18 -5.69 5.23 -9.01
CA HIS A 18 -6.96 5.80 -9.41
C HIS A 18 -7.43 5.24 -10.76
N GLU A 19 -6.55 5.20 -11.76
CA GLU A 19 -6.84 4.64 -13.09
C GLU A 19 -7.14 3.14 -13.02
N ILE A 20 -6.33 2.40 -12.22
CA ILE A 20 -6.51 0.97 -12.00
C ILE A 20 -7.90 0.69 -11.40
N THR A 21 -8.29 1.43 -10.36
CA THR A 21 -9.59 1.21 -9.71
C THR A 21 -10.77 1.57 -10.61
N GLN A 22 -10.65 2.60 -11.44
CA GLN A 22 -11.66 2.94 -12.44
C GLN A 22 -11.79 1.85 -13.51
N GLU A 23 -10.69 1.28 -13.97
CA GLU A 23 -10.72 0.18 -14.93
C GLU A 23 -11.38 -1.07 -14.32
N LEU A 24 -11.12 -1.36 -13.04
CA LEU A 24 -11.81 -2.44 -12.34
C LEU A 24 -13.33 -2.21 -12.28
N VAL A 25 -13.77 -0.97 -11.99
CA VAL A 25 -15.20 -0.61 -12.02
C VAL A 25 -15.79 -0.76 -13.43
N ARG A 26 -15.08 -0.36 -14.49
CA ARG A 26 -15.52 -0.56 -15.89
C ARG A 26 -15.67 -2.04 -16.26
N ARG A 27 -14.97 -2.94 -15.56
CA ARG A 27 -15.10 -4.40 -15.69
C ARG A 27 -16.11 -5.02 -14.72
N ASP A 28 -17.05 -4.22 -14.21
CA ASP A 28 -18.12 -4.64 -13.30
C ASP A 28 -17.66 -5.19 -11.94
N TYR A 29 -16.44 -4.84 -11.50
CA TYR A 29 -16.03 -5.09 -10.11
C TYR A 29 -16.53 -3.99 -9.18
N ARG A 30 -16.94 -4.37 -7.98
CA ARG A 30 -17.22 -3.41 -6.91
C ARG A 30 -15.92 -3.11 -6.18
N VAL A 31 -15.48 -1.87 -6.22
CA VAL A 31 -14.19 -1.47 -5.65
C VAL A 31 -14.42 -0.50 -4.50
N THR A 32 -13.86 -0.84 -3.35
CA THR A 32 -13.76 0.04 -2.18
C THR A 32 -12.30 0.34 -1.91
N VAL A 33 -11.95 1.61 -1.75
CA VAL A 33 -10.59 2.07 -1.47
C VAL A 33 -10.50 2.60 -0.05
N LEU A 34 -9.60 2.06 0.76
CA LEU A 34 -9.20 2.64 2.04
C LEU A 34 -7.91 3.45 1.86
N THR A 35 -7.99 4.74 2.12
CA THR A 35 -6.88 5.69 1.89
C THR A 35 -6.86 6.80 2.94
N THR A 36 -5.92 7.76 2.78
CA THR A 36 -5.86 8.97 3.61
C THR A 36 -6.45 10.18 2.88
N TYR A 37 -6.45 11.32 3.55
CA TYR A 37 -6.76 12.60 2.93
C TYR A 37 -5.61 13.07 2.03
N PRO A 38 -5.89 13.66 0.86
CA PRO A 38 -4.86 14.03 -0.11
C PRO A 38 -3.95 15.12 0.45
N ASN A 39 -2.64 14.91 0.33
CA ASN A 39 -1.61 15.81 0.86
C ASN A 39 -0.26 15.73 0.13
N TYR A 40 -0.13 14.87 -0.89
CA TYR A 40 1.10 14.71 -1.68
C TYR A 40 1.15 15.74 -2.82
N PRO A 41 2.32 16.37 -3.15
CA PRO A 41 3.63 16.10 -2.55
C PRO A 41 3.97 17.02 -1.36
N GLU A 42 3.27 18.13 -1.17
CA GLU A 42 3.64 19.23 -0.29
C GLU A 42 3.40 18.96 1.20
N GLY A 43 2.65 17.91 1.52
CA GLY A 43 2.26 17.61 2.89
C GLY A 43 1.24 18.56 3.49
N LYS A 44 0.54 19.29 2.65
CA LYS A 44 -0.60 20.15 3.00
C LYS A 44 -1.88 19.45 2.53
N ILE A 45 -2.88 19.37 3.39
CA ILE A 45 -4.19 18.84 2.99
C ILE A 45 -4.75 19.73 1.87
N TYR A 46 -5.24 19.11 0.81
CA TYR A 46 -5.81 19.82 -0.34
C TYR A 46 -7.05 20.62 0.05
N ASP A 47 -7.28 21.72 -0.63
CA ASP A 47 -8.47 22.54 -0.44
C ASP A 47 -9.75 21.72 -0.68
N GLY A 48 -10.77 21.96 0.15
CA GLY A 48 -12.01 21.19 0.13
C GLY A 48 -11.98 19.90 0.94
N TYR A 49 -10.83 19.50 1.53
CA TYR A 49 -10.72 18.35 2.41
C TYR A 49 -10.46 18.75 3.87
N VAL A 50 -11.07 17.98 4.81
CA VAL A 50 -10.89 18.17 6.24
C VAL A 50 -10.39 16.89 6.88
N ASN A 51 -9.12 16.87 7.26
CA ASN A 51 -8.43 15.70 7.82
C ASN A 51 -8.70 15.53 9.33
N LYS A 52 -9.94 15.31 9.71
CA LYS A 52 -10.32 15.18 11.14
C LYS A 52 -10.98 13.85 11.47
N GLU A 53 -11.79 13.32 10.56
CA GLU A 53 -12.62 12.14 10.80
C GLU A 53 -12.57 11.17 9.60
N THR A 54 -13.21 10.01 9.74
CA THR A 54 -13.38 9.09 8.61
C THR A 54 -14.51 9.63 7.72
N LYS A 55 -14.24 9.72 6.41
CA LYS A 55 -15.22 10.12 5.40
C LYS A 55 -15.39 9.00 4.38
N ARG A 56 -16.61 8.78 3.94
CA ARG A 56 -16.92 7.88 2.81
C ARG A 56 -17.53 8.71 1.69
N GLU A 57 -17.06 8.50 0.46
CA GLU A 57 -17.49 9.21 -0.73
C GLU A 57 -17.37 8.31 -1.95
N VAL A 58 -18.12 8.63 -3.02
CA VAL A 58 -18.01 7.90 -4.29
C VAL A 58 -17.30 8.79 -5.31
N ILE A 59 -16.23 8.27 -5.91
CA ILE A 59 -15.43 8.96 -6.93
C ILE A 59 -15.37 8.06 -8.16
N ASN A 60 -15.98 8.51 -9.26
CA ASN A 60 -16.00 7.78 -10.54
C ASN A 60 -16.43 6.30 -10.40
N GLY A 61 -17.46 6.05 -9.60
CA GLY A 61 -17.98 4.70 -9.33
C GLY A 61 -17.19 3.89 -8.30
N VAL A 62 -16.08 4.40 -7.80
CA VAL A 62 -15.28 3.79 -6.73
C VAL A 62 -15.75 4.32 -5.38
N ASP A 63 -16.01 3.41 -4.45
CA ASP A 63 -16.33 3.76 -3.06
C ASP A 63 -15.03 4.05 -2.29
N VAL A 64 -14.87 5.25 -1.75
CA VAL A 64 -13.61 5.71 -1.14
C VAL A 64 -13.82 6.02 0.33
N ILE A 65 -13.10 5.32 1.18
CA ILE A 65 -13.06 5.54 2.63
C ILE A 65 -11.74 6.25 2.97
N ARG A 66 -11.85 7.50 3.41
CA ARG A 66 -10.69 8.27 3.87
C ARG A 66 -10.60 8.24 5.39
N ILE A 67 -9.42 7.88 5.89
CA ILE A 67 -9.11 7.95 7.31
C ILE A 67 -8.20 9.15 7.59
N SER A 68 -8.40 9.79 8.74
CA SER A 68 -7.50 10.85 9.19
C SER A 68 -6.10 10.29 9.42
N SER A 69 -5.09 10.93 8.88
CA SER A 69 -3.69 10.54 9.02
C SER A 69 -2.79 11.79 9.07
N ARG A 70 -1.58 11.61 9.63
CA ARG A 70 -0.56 12.65 9.62
C ARG A 70 -0.17 12.97 8.18
N PRO A 71 -0.29 14.23 7.72
CA PRO A 71 0.16 14.60 6.38
C PRO A 71 1.67 14.40 6.21
N ARG A 72 2.07 14.11 4.97
CA ARG A 72 3.49 14.02 4.59
C ARG A 72 4.11 15.42 4.65
N LYS A 73 4.89 15.70 5.70
CA LYS A 73 5.68 16.93 5.77
C LYS A 73 7.09 16.67 5.21
N THR A 74 7.80 17.75 4.89
CA THR A 74 9.18 17.71 4.44
C THR A 74 10.12 17.10 5.49
N GLY A 75 11.19 16.45 5.04
CA GLY A 75 12.21 15.82 5.87
C GLY A 75 11.93 14.34 6.17
N SER A 76 13.00 13.54 6.21
CA SER A 76 12.95 12.06 6.34
C SER A 76 12.20 11.59 7.58
N ILE A 77 12.38 12.27 8.71
CA ILE A 77 11.70 11.92 9.98
C ILE A 77 10.18 12.13 9.85
N ASN A 78 9.75 13.26 9.32
CA ASN A 78 8.33 13.54 9.13
C ASN A 78 7.68 12.56 8.15
N LEU A 79 8.40 12.21 7.10
CA LEU A 79 7.98 11.20 6.12
C LEU A 79 7.81 9.84 6.81
N GLY A 80 8.80 9.38 7.57
CA GLY A 80 8.71 8.14 8.34
C GLY A 80 7.53 8.13 9.32
N LEU A 81 7.31 9.23 10.03
CA LEU A 81 6.18 9.38 10.95
C LEU A 81 4.83 9.33 10.23
N SER A 82 4.71 9.85 9.01
CA SER A 82 3.47 9.75 8.22
C SER A 82 3.16 8.31 7.81
N PHE A 83 4.18 7.54 7.46
CA PHE A 83 4.04 6.13 7.11
C PHE A 83 3.61 5.27 8.31
N ILE A 84 4.22 5.50 9.47
CA ILE A 84 3.86 4.81 10.71
C ILE A 84 2.44 5.16 11.14
N ASP A 85 2.06 6.43 11.03
CA ASP A 85 0.71 6.89 11.38
C ASP A 85 -0.34 6.25 10.47
N PHE A 86 -0.12 6.21 9.15
CA PHE A 86 -0.98 5.48 8.22
C PHE A 86 -1.12 4.01 8.62
N TYR A 87 0.00 3.31 8.82
CA TYR A 87 -0.01 1.92 9.25
C TYR A 87 -0.86 1.69 10.50
N ILE A 88 -0.66 2.52 11.53
CA ILE A 88 -1.39 2.40 12.80
C ILE A 88 -2.88 2.63 12.60
N LYS A 89 -3.25 3.72 11.94
CA LYS A 89 -4.66 4.14 11.77
C LYS A 89 -5.41 3.23 10.82
N ALA A 90 -4.82 2.85 9.69
CA ALA A 90 -5.41 1.87 8.78
C ALA A 90 -5.58 0.51 9.47
N SER A 91 -4.59 0.05 10.25
CA SER A 91 -4.72 -1.19 11.02
C SER A 91 -5.81 -1.14 12.08
N ARG A 92 -5.99 0.02 12.77
CA ARG A 92 -7.07 0.20 13.74
C ARG A 92 -8.44 0.21 13.07
N PHE A 93 -8.54 0.87 11.91
CA PHE A 93 -9.76 0.87 11.12
C PHE A 93 -10.13 -0.55 10.69
N ILE A 94 -9.21 -1.28 10.09
CA ILE A 94 -9.39 -2.67 9.63
C ILE A 94 -9.84 -3.60 10.76
N LYS A 95 -9.34 -3.42 11.98
CA LYS A 95 -9.74 -4.24 13.13
C LYS A 95 -11.25 -4.22 13.37
N ARG A 96 -11.92 -3.09 13.08
CA ARG A 96 -13.36 -2.86 13.31
C ARG A 96 -14.18 -2.90 12.01
N PHE A 97 -13.53 -3.06 10.88
CA PHE A 97 -14.16 -3.05 9.57
C PHE A 97 -14.67 -4.47 9.24
N GLU A 98 -16.00 -4.60 9.12
CA GLU A 98 -16.67 -5.91 8.95
C GLU A 98 -17.25 -6.11 7.55
N GLU A 99 -17.19 -5.10 6.67
CA GLU A 99 -17.65 -5.26 5.29
C GLU A 99 -16.80 -6.32 4.58
N GLU A 100 -17.48 -7.25 3.86
CA GLU A 100 -16.84 -8.42 3.24
C GLU A 100 -16.43 -8.15 1.80
N PHE A 101 -15.22 -8.58 1.46
CA PHE A 101 -14.62 -8.51 0.12
C PHE A 101 -14.05 -9.86 -0.28
N ASP A 102 -14.01 -10.12 -1.59
CA ASP A 102 -13.51 -11.37 -2.15
C ASP A 102 -11.98 -11.41 -2.23
N VAL A 103 -11.33 -10.22 -2.32
CA VAL A 103 -9.87 -10.06 -2.42
C VAL A 103 -9.44 -8.71 -1.86
N VAL A 104 -8.25 -8.67 -1.31
CA VAL A 104 -7.57 -7.43 -0.89
C VAL A 104 -6.43 -7.11 -1.85
N TYR A 105 -6.40 -5.88 -2.32
CA TYR A 105 -5.36 -5.32 -3.17
C TYR A 105 -4.56 -4.28 -2.38
N SER A 106 -3.30 -4.53 -2.12
CA SER A 106 -2.38 -3.54 -1.53
C SER A 106 -1.58 -2.84 -2.62
N TYR A 107 -1.81 -1.55 -2.81
CA TYR A 107 -0.99 -0.72 -3.69
C TYR A 107 0.19 -0.19 -2.88
N GLN A 108 1.32 -0.90 -2.96
CA GLN A 108 2.47 -0.64 -2.11
C GLN A 108 3.45 0.30 -2.79
N LEU A 109 3.47 1.51 -2.28
CA LEU A 109 4.57 2.47 -2.41
C LEU A 109 5.59 2.25 -1.28
N SER A 110 6.42 3.24 -1.00
CA SER A 110 7.31 3.19 0.17
C SER A 110 6.56 3.58 1.45
N PRO A 111 6.81 2.93 2.58
CA PRO A 111 7.59 1.71 2.84
C PRO A 111 6.75 0.41 2.81
N VAL A 112 7.41 -0.73 2.87
CA VAL A 112 6.78 -2.06 2.88
C VAL A 112 5.72 -2.27 3.98
N ILE A 113 5.79 -1.55 5.09
CA ILE A 113 4.83 -1.60 6.20
C ILE A 113 3.39 -1.27 5.76
N GLN A 114 3.21 -0.60 4.62
CA GLN A 114 1.89 -0.29 4.05
C GLN A 114 1.09 -1.56 3.69
N ILE A 115 1.75 -2.70 3.48
CA ILE A 115 1.11 -3.98 3.21
C ILE A 115 0.37 -4.53 4.44
N ILE A 116 0.82 -4.19 5.65
CA ILE A 116 0.35 -4.84 6.88
C ILE A 116 -1.15 -4.62 7.16
N PRO A 117 -1.76 -3.44 6.95
CA PRO A 117 -3.21 -3.29 7.08
C PRO A 117 -3.99 -4.22 6.13
N ALA A 118 -3.53 -4.36 4.88
CA ALA A 118 -4.13 -5.26 3.90
C ALA A 118 -4.01 -6.72 4.33
N TYR A 119 -2.84 -7.13 4.81
CA TYR A 119 -2.64 -8.47 5.37
C TYR A 119 -3.54 -8.74 6.58
N LYS A 120 -3.70 -7.76 7.49
CA LYS A 120 -4.59 -7.92 8.66
C LYS A 120 -6.04 -8.15 8.24
N TYR A 121 -6.50 -7.44 7.21
CA TYR A 121 -7.84 -7.68 6.66
C TYR A 121 -7.93 -9.08 6.03
N ALA A 122 -7.01 -9.41 5.13
CA ALA A 122 -6.96 -10.69 4.44
C ALA A 122 -6.98 -11.88 5.41
N LYS A 123 -6.17 -11.80 6.48
CA LYS A 123 -6.12 -12.82 7.54
C LYS A 123 -7.42 -12.90 8.33
N LYS A 124 -8.05 -11.77 8.68
CA LYS A 124 -9.28 -11.71 9.47
C LYS A 124 -10.45 -12.37 8.72
N HIS A 125 -10.56 -12.11 7.42
CA HIS A 125 -11.69 -12.56 6.59
C HIS A 125 -11.35 -13.80 5.73
N ASN A 126 -10.14 -14.34 5.86
CA ASN A 126 -9.65 -15.50 5.09
C ASN A 126 -9.78 -15.32 3.57
N VAL A 127 -9.36 -14.18 3.06
CA VAL A 127 -9.40 -13.83 1.63
C VAL A 127 -7.99 -13.61 1.09
N PRO A 128 -7.75 -13.80 -0.23
CA PRO A 128 -6.43 -13.62 -0.81
C PRO A 128 -5.96 -12.17 -0.76
N LEU A 129 -4.65 -12.00 -0.54
CA LEU A 129 -3.92 -10.73 -0.59
C LEU A 129 -3.09 -10.65 -1.87
N TYR A 130 -3.42 -9.70 -2.72
CA TYR A 130 -2.59 -9.26 -3.83
C TYR A 130 -1.81 -8.01 -3.44
N VAL A 131 -0.50 -8.01 -3.66
CA VAL A 131 0.37 -6.84 -3.45
C VAL A 131 0.89 -6.36 -4.79
N TYR A 132 0.60 -5.12 -5.15
CA TYR A 132 1.27 -4.46 -6.26
C TYR A 132 2.43 -3.63 -5.72
N CYS A 133 3.63 -4.14 -5.92
CA CYS A 133 4.87 -3.56 -5.41
C CYS A 133 5.47 -2.60 -6.44
N LEU A 134 5.47 -1.31 -6.12
CA LEU A 134 6.04 -0.26 -6.96
C LEU A 134 7.40 0.21 -6.44
N ASP A 135 7.71 -0.13 -5.18
CA ASP A 135 8.95 0.28 -4.54
C ASP A 135 9.50 -0.88 -3.69
N ILE A 136 10.70 -1.34 -4.02
CA ILE A 136 11.32 -2.48 -3.35
C ILE A 136 11.98 -2.07 -2.05
N TRP A 137 11.62 -2.73 -0.98
CA TRP A 137 12.24 -2.63 0.32
C TRP A 137 13.07 -3.88 0.62
N PRO A 138 14.30 -3.73 1.17
CA PRO A 138 14.85 -2.50 1.79
C PRO A 138 15.64 -1.57 0.85
N GLU A 139 15.67 -1.78 -0.46
CA GLU A 139 16.56 -1.01 -1.35
C GLU A 139 16.34 0.51 -1.25
N SER A 140 15.08 0.94 -1.13
CA SER A 140 14.74 2.37 -0.96
C SER A 140 15.32 3.02 0.31
N ILE A 141 15.83 2.23 1.25
CA ILE A 141 16.53 2.72 2.45
C ILE A 141 17.98 3.13 2.13
N LEU A 142 18.57 2.55 1.09
CA LEU A 142 19.97 2.83 0.71
C LEU A 142 20.17 4.28 0.29
N ASP A 143 19.14 4.97 -0.16
CA ASP A 143 19.19 6.41 -0.44
C ASP A 143 19.43 7.24 0.84
N VAL A 144 19.05 6.71 2.00
CA VAL A 144 19.18 7.37 3.31
C VAL A 144 20.34 6.79 4.12
N PHE A 145 20.61 5.50 3.99
CA PHE A 145 21.64 4.74 4.69
C PHE A 145 22.49 3.94 3.69
N PRO A 146 23.51 4.53 3.08
CA PRO A 146 24.24 3.97 1.94
C PRO A 146 25.16 2.79 2.32
N SER A 147 24.69 1.82 3.08
CA SER A 147 25.45 0.62 3.45
C SER A 147 24.55 -0.62 3.53
N ASP A 148 24.57 -1.42 2.47
CA ASP A 148 23.96 -2.73 2.39
C ASP A 148 24.60 -3.77 3.33
N LYS A 149 25.83 -3.51 3.79
CA LYS A 149 26.59 -4.38 4.71
C LYS A 149 26.20 -4.19 6.17
N SER A 150 25.49 -3.11 6.51
CA SER A 150 25.12 -2.81 7.89
C SER A 150 24.19 -3.87 8.49
N LEU A 151 24.34 -4.12 9.79
CA LEU A 151 23.42 -5.00 10.52
C LEU A 151 21.98 -4.49 10.45
N PHE A 152 21.82 -3.17 10.47
CA PHE A 152 20.51 -2.53 10.34
C PHE A 152 19.83 -2.87 9.01
N TYR A 153 20.55 -2.73 7.89
CA TYR A 153 20.01 -3.10 6.57
C TYR A 153 19.60 -4.57 6.52
N LYS A 154 20.44 -5.48 7.02
CA LYS A 154 20.14 -6.92 7.05
C LYS A 154 18.88 -7.23 7.87
N LEU A 155 18.67 -6.55 8.99
CA LEU A 155 17.46 -6.69 9.80
C LEU A 155 16.21 -6.18 9.06
N VAL A 156 16.31 -5.01 8.42
CA VAL A 156 15.22 -4.45 7.62
C VAL A 156 14.92 -5.36 6.42
N LYS A 157 15.94 -5.91 5.75
CA LYS A 157 15.76 -6.89 4.66
C LYS A 157 14.98 -8.12 5.12
N LYS A 158 15.42 -8.75 6.22
CA LYS A 158 14.72 -9.90 6.81
C LYS A 158 13.27 -9.57 7.17
N TRP A 159 13.03 -8.40 7.74
CA TRP A 159 11.70 -7.94 8.08
C TRP A 159 10.83 -7.68 6.84
N SER A 160 11.37 -7.01 5.82
CA SER A 160 10.68 -6.76 4.53
C SER A 160 10.27 -8.07 3.85
N VAL A 161 11.19 -9.04 3.77
CA VAL A 161 10.90 -10.38 3.23
C VAL A 161 9.76 -11.05 4.01
N SER A 162 9.75 -10.93 5.34
CA SER A 162 8.69 -11.49 6.17
C SER A 162 7.32 -10.87 5.90
N ILE A 163 7.28 -9.62 5.44
CA ILE A 163 6.04 -8.93 5.06
C ILE A 163 5.61 -9.37 3.66
N TYR A 164 6.52 -9.38 2.68
CA TYR A 164 6.21 -9.83 1.32
C TYR A 164 5.68 -11.28 1.29
N LYS A 165 6.22 -12.16 2.11
CA LYS A 165 5.77 -13.56 2.27
C LYS A 165 4.35 -13.71 2.84
N LYS A 166 3.67 -12.62 3.20
CA LYS A 166 2.25 -12.64 3.59
C LYS A 166 1.29 -12.50 2.40
N ALA A 167 1.80 -12.11 1.24
CA ALA A 167 1.00 -12.01 0.03
C ALA A 167 0.76 -13.39 -0.59
N ASN A 168 -0.40 -13.56 -1.23
CA ASN A 168 -0.69 -14.72 -2.06
C ASN A 168 -0.13 -14.53 -3.48
N LEU A 169 -0.05 -13.27 -3.93
CA LEU A 169 0.41 -12.90 -5.25
C LEU A 169 1.05 -11.52 -5.19
N ILE A 170 2.17 -11.33 -5.90
CA ILE A 170 2.87 -10.05 -6.00
C ILE A 170 2.95 -9.63 -7.47
N GLY A 171 2.39 -8.48 -7.79
CA GLY A 171 2.60 -7.81 -9.06
C GLY A 171 3.74 -6.80 -8.95
N VAL A 172 4.54 -6.68 -10.00
CA VAL A 172 5.68 -5.75 -10.07
C VAL A 172 5.71 -5.03 -11.41
N THR A 173 6.51 -3.97 -11.49
CA THR A 173 6.57 -3.05 -12.64
C THR A 173 7.57 -3.44 -13.70
N SER A 174 8.47 -4.40 -13.44
CA SER A 174 9.50 -4.81 -14.40
C SER A 174 10.00 -6.23 -14.16
N GLN A 175 10.63 -6.80 -15.18
CA GLN A 175 11.29 -8.10 -15.08
C GLN A 175 12.42 -8.09 -14.03
N SER A 176 13.18 -7.02 -13.95
CA SER A 176 14.27 -6.89 -12.96
C SER A 176 13.75 -6.96 -11.51
N PHE A 177 12.52 -6.51 -11.26
CA PHE A 177 11.89 -6.69 -9.95
C PHE A 177 11.57 -8.16 -9.67
N ILE A 178 11.11 -8.92 -10.68
CA ILE A 178 10.88 -10.37 -10.53
C ILE A 178 12.19 -11.07 -10.16
N ASP A 179 13.28 -10.77 -10.88
CA ASP A 179 14.59 -11.35 -10.62
C ASP A 179 15.08 -11.01 -9.21
N TYR A 180 14.92 -9.76 -8.79
CA TYR A 180 15.27 -9.31 -7.44
C TYR A 180 14.47 -10.05 -6.34
N PHE A 181 13.16 -10.18 -6.50
CA PHE A 181 12.32 -10.93 -5.54
C PHE A 181 12.77 -12.38 -5.42
N ARG A 182 13.09 -13.03 -6.54
CA ARG A 182 13.52 -14.43 -6.58
C ARG A 182 14.93 -14.63 -6.04
N ASP A 183 15.88 -13.84 -6.52
CA ASP A 183 17.32 -14.13 -6.35
C ASP A 183 17.87 -13.41 -5.11
N ASP A 184 17.51 -12.14 -4.88
CA ASP A 184 18.03 -11.34 -3.78
C ASP A 184 17.19 -11.45 -2.49
N LEU A 185 15.87 -11.50 -2.62
CA LEU A 185 14.98 -11.67 -1.47
C LEU A 185 14.68 -13.15 -1.15
N GLY A 186 15.02 -14.08 -2.04
CA GLY A 186 14.77 -15.51 -1.88
C GLY A 186 13.28 -15.86 -1.78
N ILE A 187 12.42 -15.07 -2.43
CA ILE A 187 10.97 -15.30 -2.45
C ILE A 187 10.65 -16.16 -3.66
N LYS A 188 10.57 -17.49 -3.44
CA LYS A 188 10.29 -18.49 -4.48
C LYS A 188 8.90 -19.13 -4.33
N ASP A 189 8.31 -18.99 -3.14
CA ASP A 189 7.06 -19.67 -2.78
C ASP A 189 5.81 -18.87 -3.17
N ILE A 190 6.00 -17.63 -3.68
CA ILE A 190 4.94 -16.72 -4.07
C ILE A 190 5.12 -16.40 -5.54
N THR A 191 4.04 -16.45 -6.29
CA THR A 191 4.06 -16.01 -7.69
C THR A 191 4.32 -14.52 -7.75
N VAL A 192 5.43 -14.14 -8.39
CA VAL A 192 5.76 -12.76 -8.72
C VAL A 192 5.61 -12.58 -10.22
N HIS A 193 4.84 -11.63 -10.68
CA HIS A 193 4.58 -11.42 -12.09
C HIS A 193 4.64 -9.94 -12.46
N TYR A 194 4.96 -9.69 -13.73
CA TYR A 194 4.90 -8.36 -14.30
C TYR A 194 3.44 -7.93 -14.49
N GLN A 195 3.09 -6.78 -13.95
CA GLN A 195 1.79 -6.16 -14.19
C GLN A 195 1.97 -5.02 -15.20
N MET A 196 1.52 -5.23 -16.42
CA MET A 196 1.37 -4.14 -17.40
C MET A 196 0.30 -3.16 -16.91
N MET A 197 0.62 -1.90 -17.04
CA MET A 197 -0.27 -0.79 -16.71
C MET A 197 -0.90 -0.22 -17.97
#